data_212a9979d849a0d4ee470c76987cea99
#
_entry.id   212a9979d849a0d4ee470c76987cea99
#
_cell.length_a   1.000
_cell.length_b   1.000
_cell.length_c   1.000
_cell.angle_alpha   90.00
_cell.angle_beta   90.00
_cell.angle_gamma   90.00
#
_symmetry.space_group_name_H-M   'P 1'
#
loop_
_entity.id
_entity.type
_entity.pdbx_description
1 polymer ?
#
loop_
_entity_poly.entity_id
_entity_poly.type
_entity_poly.pdbx_seq_one_letter_code
_entity_poly.pdbx_strand_id
1 'polypeptide(L)'
;MSEEKIETPEQQPDQKKKGKKEKVKKSVGREILEWVLTIVVALAAALVIRSVVFEMVRVDGESMLDTLNDGEIMFVSKYDYSGIWFNLPFQSDNAAQKAARISYGTPARLDVVICRYPARGAVDFVKRVAGLPGDTVELREGFLYINGEQAKEESEIEGITDAYRAGYSAAFFGPYYVPKKGDTLTIADSNLDIQVNGAAWERKMTAVTAKDADGKILKIYDRKVNDSSRGGKREATETVVAYDGKEWDFNAWLAECPDLIGKEFTVDRDYYFVMGDHRNNSNDSRAVGAIERDMIIGHVRRVLYPFSNWRGVE
;
A
#
# COMPACT_ATOMS: atom_id res chain seq x y z
N MET A 1 -21.50 6.78 103.43
CA MET A 1 -21.00 5.82 102.44
C MET A 1 -21.04 6.54 101.12
N SER A 2 -19.94 7.13 100.77
CA SER A 2 -19.78 8.00 99.60
C SER A 2 -19.10 7.19 98.47
N GLU A 3 -19.80 7.04 97.35
CA GLU A 3 -19.24 6.42 96.17
C GLU A 3 -18.42 7.47 95.39
N GLU A 4 -17.16 7.19 95.24
CA GLU A 4 -16.16 8.01 94.55
C GLU A 4 -16.20 7.61 93.05
N LYS A 5 -16.63 8.55 92.16
CA LYS A 5 -16.55 8.38 90.70
C LYS A 5 -15.16 8.62 90.17
N ILE A 6 -14.56 7.60 89.63
CA ILE A 6 -13.29 7.68 88.93
C ILE A 6 -13.56 8.18 87.50
N GLU A 7 -13.10 9.37 87.16
CA GLU A 7 -13.09 9.92 85.79
C GLU A 7 -11.88 9.36 85.00
N THR A 8 -12.19 8.73 83.89
CA THR A 8 -11.20 8.25 82.92
C THR A 8 -10.87 9.38 81.95
N PRO A 9 -9.60 9.67 81.64
CA PRO A 9 -9.25 10.76 80.74
C PRO A 9 -9.52 10.35 79.29
N GLU A 10 -10.25 11.20 78.61
CA GLU A 10 -10.53 11.17 77.16
C GLU A 10 -9.27 11.33 76.35
N GLN A 11 -8.94 10.33 75.51
CA GLN A 11 -7.87 10.42 74.56
C GLN A 11 -8.31 11.26 73.34
N GLN A 12 -7.66 12.40 73.10
CA GLN A 12 -7.84 13.20 71.92
C GLN A 12 -7.24 12.48 70.68
N PRO A 13 -7.90 12.49 69.52
CA PRO A 13 -7.37 11.88 68.32
C PRO A 13 -6.25 12.74 67.73
N ASP A 14 -5.15 12.07 67.52
CA ASP A 14 -3.92 12.60 66.90
C ASP A 14 -4.17 13.20 65.49
N GLN A 15 -4.08 14.52 65.38
CA GLN A 15 -4.15 15.24 64.09
C GLN A 15 -2.91 14.98 63.29
N LYS A 16 -2.93 14.00 62.36
CA LYS A 16 -1.90 13.85 61.32
C LYS A 16 -1.79 15.12 60.49
N LYS A 17 -0.82 15.96 60.80
CA LYS A 17 -0.40 17.08 59.95
C LYS A 17 -0.01 16.55 58.57
N LYS A 18 -0.89 16.78 57.56
CA LYS A 18 -0.49 16.63 56.16
C LYS A 18 0.62 17.58 55.84
N GLY A 19 1.84 17.05 55.76
CA GLY A 19 3.03 17.80 55.36
C GLY A 19 2.80 18.41 53.96
N LYS A 20 2.73 19.72 53.90
CA LYS A 20 2.69 20.52 52.69
C LYS A 20 4.01 20.29 51.98
N LYS A 21 4.04 19.47 50.92
CA LYS A 21 5.25 19.30 50.10
C LYS A 21 5.62 20.68 49.53
N GLU A 22 6.69 21.26 50.03
CA GLU A 22 7.30 22.45 49.46
C GLU A 22 7.64 22.17 48.00
N LYS A 23 6.98 22.92 47.09
CA LYS A 23 7.37 22.93 45.68
C LYS A 23 8.75 23.56 45.59
N VAL A 24 9.78 22.74 45.44
CA VAL A 24 11.12 23.22 45.12
C VAL A 24 11.01 24.04 43.84
N LYS A 25 11.32 25.33 43.89
CA LYS A 25 11.37 26.21 42.72
C LYS A 25 12.41 25.63 41.75
N LYS A 26 11.93 25.05 40.64
CA LYS A 26 12.80 24.58 39.57
C LYS A 26 13.54 25.80 38.97
N SER A 27 14.82 25.65 38.65
CA SER A 27 15.57 26.64 37.89
C SER A 27 14.89 26.85 36.52
N VAL A 28 14.78 28.11 36.07
CA VAL A 28 14.19 28.48 34.77
C VAL A 28 14.77 27.65 33.60
N GLY A 29 16.10 27.39 33.64
CA GLY A 29 16.74 26.57 32.62
C GLY A 29 16.24 25.12 32.62
N ARG A 30 15.88 24.57 33.79
CA ARG A 30 15.32 23.21 33.89
C ARG A 30 13.87 23.16 33.39
N GLU A 31 13.08 24.19 33.63
CA GLU A 31 11.75 24.29 33.10
C GLU A 31 11.78 24.38 31.57
N ILE A 32 12.67 25.20 31.00
CA ILE A 32 12.85 25.28 29.54
C ILE A 32 13.26 23.93 28.96
N LEU A 33 14.19 23.22 29.59
CA LEU A 33 14.62 21.91 29.13
C LEU A 33 13.48 20.88 29.17
N GLU A 34 12.65 20.87 30.21
CA GLU A 34 11.47 19.98 30.32
C GLU A 34 10.44 20.29 29.21
N TRP A 35 10.20 21.57 28.89
CA TRP A 35 9.33 21.95 27.78
C TRP A 35 9.88 21.51 26.42
N VAL A 36 11.17 21.77 26.16
CA VAL A 36 11.83 21.34 24.92
C VAL A 36 11.77 19.82 24.77
N LEU A 37 12.07 19.08 25.83
CA LEU A 37 11.99 17.60 25.81
C LEU A 37 10.55 17.12 25.52
N THR A 38 9.57 17.75 26.14
CA THR A 38 8.14 17.41 25.90
C THR A 38 7.76 17.63 24.44
N ILE A 39 8.18 18.75 23.85
CA ILE A 39 7.93 19.04 22.43
C ILE A 39 8.62 18.02 21.52
N VAL A 40 9.88 17.68 21.81
CA VAL A 40 10.63 16.67 21.03
C VAL A 40 9.97 15.29 21.10
N VAL A 41 9.55 14.87 22.29
CA VAL A 41 8.82 13.59 22.47
C VAL A 41 7.49 13.61 21.76
N ALA A 42 6.73 14.71 21.83
CA ALA A 42 5.46 14.85 21.15
C ALA A 42 5.63 14.79 19.62
N LEU A 43 6.63 15.49 19.07
CA LEU A 43 6.95 15.44 17.64
C LEU A 43 7.39 14.04 17.20
N ALA A 44 8.24 13.38 17.99
CA ALA A 44 8.65 12.00 17.70
C ALA A 44 7.45 11.04 17.70
N ALA A 45 6.57 11.16 18.70
CA ALA A 45 5.34 10.37 18.76
C ALA A 45 4.42 10.63 17.55
N ALA A 46 4.24 11.90 17.17
CA ALA A 46 3.44 12.27 15.99
C ALA A 46 4.03 11.69 14.69
N LEU A 47 5.36 11.73 14.53
CA LEU A 47 6.03 11.11 13.38
C LEU A 47 5.85 9.59 13.35
N VAL A 48 5.94 8.92 14.48
CA VAL A 48 5.69 7.47 14.58
C VAL A 48 4.25 7.15 14.23
N ILE A 49 3.28 7.87 14.77
CA ILE A 49 1.85 7.68 14.47
C ILE A 49 1.60 7.86 12.97
N ARG A 50 2.10 8.94 12.37
CA ARG A 50 1.97 9.18 10.94
C ARG A 50 2.63 8.08 10.09
N SER A 51 3.75 7.54 10.54
CA SER A 51 4.49 6.51 9.79
C SER A 51 3.82 5.14 9.82
N VAL A 52 3.14 4.82 10.93
CA VAL A 52 2.67 3.45 11.20
C VAL A 52 1.15 3.32 11.14
N VAL A 53 0.41 4.36 11.62
CA VAL A 53 -1.02 4.21 11.88
C VAL A 53 -1.88 4.76 10.75
N PHE A 54 -1.70 6.03 10.40
CA PHE A 54 -2.50 6.66 9.38
C PHE A 54 -1.79 7.82 8.67
N GLU A 55 -2.31 8.15 7.50
CA GLU A 55 -1.88 9.32 6.73
C GLU A 55 -3.10 10.06 6.18
N MET A 56 -3.01 11.38 6.09
CA MET A 56 -3.96 12.19 5.34
C MET A 56 -3.35 12.50 3.98
N VAL A 57 -4.05 12.10 2.92
CA VAL A 57 -3.59 12.26 1.54
C VAL A 57 -4.62 13.07 0.77
N ARG A 58 -4.15 14.02 -0.03
CA ARG A 58 -5.00 14.75 -0.96
C ARG A 58 -5.18 13.93 -2.23
N VAL A 59 -6.42 13.83 -2.70
CA VAL A 59 -6.75 13.25 -4.00
C VAL A 59 -6.23 14.18 -5.09
N ASP A 60 -5.46 13.62 -6.02
CA ASP A 60 -4.97 14.31 -7.21
C ASP A 60 -5.39 13.51 -8.44
N GLY A 61 -6.29 14.07 -9.23
CA GLY A 61 -6.84 13.46 -10.42
C GLY A 61 -8.23 12.83 -10.25
N GLU A 62 -8.76 12.36 -11.38
CA GLU A 62 -10.16 11.97 -11.54
C GLU A 62 -10.39 10.45 -11.68
N SER A 63 -9.37 9.64 -11.45
CA SER A 63 -9.47 8.19 -11.71
C SER A 63 -10.41 7.42 -10.78
N MET A 64 -10.84 8.06 -9.69
CA MET A 64 -11.78 7.52 -8.70
C MET A 64 -13.08 8.35 -8.61
N LEU A 65 -13.35 9.18 -9.61
CA LEU A 65 -14.60 9.92 -9.73
C LEU A 65 -15.73 8.87 -9.91
N ASP A 66 -16.83 8.95 -9.26
CA ASP A 66 -17.47 9.80 -8.27
C ASP A 66 -17.21 9.40 -6.81
N THR A 67 -16.49 8.29 -6.59
CA THR A 67 -16.16 7.82 -5.23
C THR A 67 -15.28 8.83 -4.50
N LEU A 68 -14.25 9.35 -5.18
CA LEU A 68 -13.34 10.37 -4.67
C LEU A 68 -13.17 11.47 -5.70
N ASN A 69 -13.35 12.72 -5.27
CA ASN A 69 -13.21 13.88 -6.13
C ASN A 69 -11.82 14.54 -5.97
N ASP A 70 -11.34 15.13 -7.06
CA ASP A 70 -10.08 15.88 -7.03
C ASP A 70 -10.09 16.95 -5.94
N GLY A 71 -8.97 17.06 -5.20
CA GLY A 71 -8.79 18.02 -4.12
C GLY A 71 -9.35 17.58 -2.76
N GLU A 72 -10.12 16.50 -2.66
CA GLU A 72 -10.57 15.96 -1.38
C GLU A 72 -9.37 15.47 -0.54
N ILE A 73 -9.47 15.57 0.79
CA ILE A 73 -8.50 14.99 1.72
C ILE A 73 -9.10 13.74 2.31
N MET A 74 -8.43 12.62 2.09
CA MET A 74 -8.83 11.31 2.59
C MET A 74 -7.99 10.86 3.78
N PHE A 75 -8.61 10.12 4.68
CA PHE A 75 -7.97 9.40 5.77
C PHE A 75 -7.61 8.00 5.31
N VAL A 76 -6.33 7.68 5.38
CA VAL A 76 -5.75 6.42 4.96
C VAL A 76 -5.24 5.67 6.18
N SER A 77 -5.80 4.51 6.44
CA SER A 77 -5.33 3.60 7.47
C SER A 77 -4.17 2.76 6.91
N LYS A 78 -2.99 2.95 7.46
CA LYS A 78 -1.83 2.09 7.18
C LYS A 78 -1.89 0.81 8.00
N TYR A 79 -2.47 0.91 9.19
CA TYR A 79 -2.61 -0.20 10.13
C TYR A 79 -3.34 -1.41 9.56
N ASP A 80 -4.21 -1.22 8.57
CA ASP A 80 -4.97 -2.33 8.00
C ASP A 80 -4.11 -3.26 7.13
N TYR A 81 -3.11 -2.71 6.42
CA TYR A 81 -2.40 -3.45 5.38
C TYR A 81 -0.89 -3.45 5.49
N SER A 82 -0.30 -2.42 6.07
CA SER A 82 1.16 -2.36 6.19
C SER A 82 1.57 -1.86 7.56
N GLY A 83 2.57 -2.51 8.15
CA GLY A 83 3.35 -1.94 9.23
C GLY A 83 4.43 -1.04 8.67
N ILE A 84 4.96 -0.20 9.50
CA ILE A 84 6.15 0.64 9.38
C ILE A 84 6.54 1.01 7.94
N TRP A 85 5.90 2.04 7.44
CA TRP A 85 6.35 2.77 6.29
C TRP A 85 7.03 4.05 6.79
N PHE A 86 8.35 4.06 6.83
CA PHE A 86 9.09 5.27 7.14
C PHE A 86 9.09 6.21 5.93
N ASN A 87 8.02 6.95 5.76
CA ASN A 87 7.99 8.07 4.85
C ASN A 87 8.28 9.34 5.66
N LEU A 88 9.56 9.63 5.89
CA LEU A 88 9.96 10.86 6.57
C LEU A 88 9.70 12.06 5.64
N PRO A 89 9.12 13.15 6.15
CA PRO A 89 9.04 14.40 5.41
C PRO A 89 10.47 14.85 5.10
N PHE A 90 10.89 14.97 3.89
CA PHE A 90 12.25 15.23 3.37
C PHE A 90 13.02 14.00 2.88
N GLN A 91 12.43 12.83 2.86
CA GLN A 91 13.06 11.65 2.28
C GLN A 91 12.99 11.75 0.75
N SER A 92 14.10 11.48 0.05
CA SER A 92 14.08 11.41 -1.41
C SER A 92 13.23 10.22 -1.89
N ASP A 93 12.59 10.36 -3.05
CA ASP A 93 11.76 9.32 -3.65
C ASP A 93 12.45 7.96 -3.75
N ASN A 94 13.75 7.96 -4.05
CA ASN A 94 14.58 6.74 -4.10
C ASN A 94 14.74 6.06 -2.73
N ALA A 95 14.81 6.83 -1.65
CA ALA A 95 14.89 6.28 -0.30
C ALA A 95 13.53 5.75 0.17
N ALA A 96 12.43 6.41 -0.19
CA ALA A 96 11.06 5.93 0.06
C ALA A 96 10.78 4.61 -0.65
N GLN A 97 11.34 4.38 -1.85
CA GLN A 97 11.21 3.10 -2.56
C GLN A 97 11.97 1.94 -1.89
N LYS A 98 13.07 2.24 -1.20
CA LYS A 98 13.94 1.25 -0.55
C LYS A 98 13.59 1.00 0.92
N ALA A 99 12.67 1.75 1.49
CA ALA A 99 12.26 1.59 2.88
C ALA A 99 11.71 0.18 3.12
N ALA A 100 12.19 -0.47 4.16
CA ALA A 100 11.71 -1.79 4.56
C ALA A 100 10.22 -1.71 4.89
N ARG A 101 9.42 -2.60 4.31
CA ARG A 101 7.98 -2.70 4.51
C ARG A 101 7.68 -3.99 5.25
N ILE A 102 6.81 -3.90 6.23
CA ILE A 102 6.19 -5.07 6.83
C ILE A 102 4.75 -5.05 6.36
N SER A 103 4.42 -5.94 5.42
CA SER A 103 3.04 -6.11 4.95
C SER A 103 2.34 -7.12 5.84
N TYR A 104 1.21 -6.74 6.40
CA TYR A 104 0.27 -7.62 7.10
C TYR A 104 -1.16 -7.26 6.70
N GLY A 105 -2.10 -8.08 7.06
CA GLY A 105 -3.48 -7.91 6.62
C GLY A 105 -3.66 -8.25 5.14
N THR A 106 -4.88 -8.48 4.75
CA THR A 106 -5.26 -8.92 3.40
C THR A 106 -6.31 -7.96 2.87
N PRO A 107 -6.02 -7.19 1.81
CA PRO A 107 -7.02 -6.37 1.15
C PRO A 107 -8.21 -7.23 0.71
N ALA A 108 -9.41 -6.76 0.99
CA ALA A 108 -10.63 -7.40 0.53
C ALA A 108 -11.03 -6.85 -0.85
N ARG A 109 -11.92 -7.58 -1.54
CA ARG A 109 -12.55 -7.07 -2.75
C ARG A 109 -13.35 -5.83 -2.41
N LEU A 110 -13.33 -4.86 -3.31
CA LEU A 110 -13.93 -3.54 -3.23
C LEU A 110 -13.26 -2.54 -2.28
N ASP A 111 -12.26 -2.95 -1.50
CA ASP A 111 -11.49 -1.99 -0.71
C ASP A 111 -10.86 -0.91 -1.60
N VAL A 112 -10.99 0.34 -1.20
CA VAL A 112 -10.27 1.45 -1.84
C VAL A 112 -8.91 1.60 -1.18
N VAL A 113 -7.86 1.43 -1.96
CA VAL A 113 -6.50 1.32 -1.46
C VAL A 113 -5.58 2.37 -2.09
N ILE A 114 -4.56 2.78 -1.33
CA ILE A 114 -3.40 3.45 -1.92
C ILE A 114 -2.41 2.39 -2.35
N CYS A 115 -1.98 2.47 -3.59
CA CYS A 115 -1.02 1.56 -4.18
C CYS A 115 0.03 2.29 -5.00
N ARG A 116 1.17 1.63 -5.20
CA ARG A 116 2.31 2.14 -5.96
C ARG A 116 2.66 1.20 -7.10
N TYR A 117 2.84 1.75 -8.29
CA TYR A 117 3.30 0.96 -9.44
C TYR A 117 4.81 1.07 -9.58
N PRO A 118 5.55 -0.05 -9.58
CA PRO A 118 7.02 -0.04 -9.60
C PRO A 118 7.62 0.75 -10.77
N ALA A 119 7.05 0.60 -11.96
CA ALA A 119 7.54 1.27 -13.19
C ALA A 119 7.28 2.78 -13.22
N ARG A 120 6.47 3.31 -12.28
CA ARG A 120 6.12 4.74 -12.23
C ARG A 120 6.82 5.52 -11.12
N GLY A 121 7.80 4.90 -10.49
CA GLY A 121 8.56 5.54 -9.41
C GLY A 121 7.79 5.61 -8.09
N ALA A 122 7.96 6.69 -7.33
CA ALA A 122 7.38 6.85 -5.99
C ALA A 122 5.97 7.47 -5.99
N VAL A 123 5.28 7.46 -7.12
CA VAL A 123 3.93 8.03 -7.22
C VAL A 123 2.91 7.04 -6.67
N ASP A 124 2.12 7.49 -5.72
CA ASP A 124 1.04 6.73 -5.12
C ASP A 124 -0.27 6.98 -5.86
N PHE A 125 -1.04 5.92 -6.09
CA PHE A 125 -2.31 5.95 -6.78
C PHE A 125 -3.40 5.42 -5.86
N VAL A 126 -4.59 5.99 -5.97
CA VAL A 126 -5.79 5.46 -5.31
C VAL A 126 -6.53 4.61 -6.31
N LYS A 127 -6.88 3.39 -5.94
CA LYS A 127 -7.62 2.44 -6.76
C LYS A 127 -8.50 1.54 -5.89
N ARG A 128 -9.48 0.90 -6.52
CA ARG A 128 -10.32 -0.14 -5.89
C ARG A 128 -9.79 -1.52 -6.21
N VAL A 129 -9.80 -2.41 -5.23
CA VAL A 129 -9.43 -3.82 -5.40
C VAL A 129 -10.57 -4.53 -6.15
N ALA A 130 -10.33 -4.91 -7.40
CA ALA A 130 -11.28 -5.64 -8.23
C ALA A 130 -11.03 -7.15 -8.19
N GLY A 131 -9.77 -7.59 -8.23
CA GLY A 131 -9.40 -9.00 -8.21
C GLY A 131 -8.45 -9.35 -7.06
N LEU A 132 -8.71 -10.48 -6.41
CA LEU A 132 -7.91 -11.05 -5.34
C LEU A 132 -6.91 -12.08 -5.89
N PRO A 133 -5.88 -12.48 -5.11
CA PRO A 133 -4.94 -13.52 -5.50
C PRO A 133 -5.64 -14.82 -5.89
N GLY A 134 -5.39 -15.32 -7.10
CA GLY A 134 -5.99 -16.52 -7.66
C GLY A 134 -7.28 -16.30 -8.46
N ASP A 135 -7.78 -15.07 -8.51
CA ASP A 135 -8.94 -14.75 -9.35
C ASP A 135 -8.57 -14.65 -10.84
N THR A 136 -9.56 -14.92 -11.67
CA THR A 136 -9.55 -14.53 -13.08
C THR A 136 -10.50 -13.36 -13.26
N VAL A 137 -9.94 -12.21 -13.65
CA VAL A 137 -10.65 -10.94 -13.81
C VAL A 137 -11.00 -10.72 -15.29
N GLU A 138 -12.24 -10.36 -15.57
CA GLU A 138 -12.70 -10.05 -16.91
C GLU A 138 -13.72 -8.91 -16.86
N LEU A 139 -13.69 -8.02 -17.86
CA LEU A 139 -14.74 -7.05 -18.09
C LEU A 139 -15.50 -7.43 -19.36
N ARG A 140 -16.80 -7.53 -19.25
CA ARG A 140 -17.73 -7.74 -20.36
C ARG A 140 -18.77 -6.64 -20.36
N GLU A 141 -18.79 -5.86 -21.40
CA GLU A 141 -19.74 -4.73 -21.53
C GLU A 141 -19.69 -3.76 -20.32
N GLY A 142 -18.49 -3.57 -19.75
CA GLY A 142 -18.29 -2.69 -18.59
C GLY A 142 -18.53 -3.33 -17.22
N PHE A 143 -19.13 -4.53 -17.18
CA PHE A 143 -19.36 -5.26 -15.93
C PHE A 143 -18.15 -6.12 -15.56
N LEU A 144 -17.83 -6.14 -14.27
CA LEU A 144 -16.79 -6.99 -13.72
C LEU A 144 -17.27 -8.44 -13.55
N TYR A 145 -16.49 -9.36 -14.06
CA TYR A 145 -16.66 -10.79 -13.87
C TYR A 145 -15.43 -11.33 -13.14
N ILE A 146 -15.67 -12.15 -12.12
CA ILE A 146 -14.63 -12.84 -11.34
C ILE A 146 -14.89 -14.34 -11.44
N ASN A 147 -13.89 -15.06 -11.93
CA ASN A 147 -13.96 -16.51 -12.11
C ASN A 147 -15.17 -16.93 -12.98
N GLY A 148 -15.55 -16.07 -13.93
CA GLY A 148 -16.66 -16.28 -14.83
C GLY A 148 -18.05 -15.83 -14.33
N GLU A 149 -18.16 -15.40 -13.09
CA GLU A 149 -19.39 -14.89 -12.46
C GLU A 149 -19.36 -13.37 -12.35
N GLN A 150 -20.48 -12.71 -12.59
CA GLN A 150 -20.59 -11.26 -12.44
C GLN A 150 -20.46 -10.84 -10.97
N ALA A 151 -19.57 -9.90 -10.70
CA ALA A 151 -19.39 -9.28 -9.39
C ALA A 151 -20.52 -8.26 -9.12
N LYS A 152 -21.63 -8.74 -8.57
CA LYS A 152 -22.84 -7.93 -8.37
C LYS A 152 -22.63 -6.78 -7.41
N GLU A 153 -21.83 -7.00 -6.36
CA GLU A 153 -21.54 -5.99 -5.34
C GLU A 153 -20.87 -4.76 -5.96
N GLU A 154 -20.04 -4.94 -6.97
CA GLU A 154 -19.42 -3.81 -7.67
C GLU A 154 -20.44 -3.01 -8.47
N SER A 155 -21.44 -3.68 -9.07
CA SER A 155 -22.47 -3.02 -9.87
C SER A 155 -23.43 -2.17 -9.01
N GLU A 156 -23.42 -2.35 -7.70
CA GLU A 156 -24.21 -1.58 -6.74
C GLU A 156 -23.49 -0.30 -6.27
N ILE A 157 -22.19 -0.15 -6.57
CA ILE A 157 -21.43 1.05 -6.22
C ILE A 157 -21.77 2.16 -7.22
N GLU A 158 -22.38 3.21 -6.70
CA GLU A 158 -22.68 4.42 -7.46
C GLU A 158 -21.39 5.03 -8.01
N GLY A 159 -21.34 5.37 -9.29
CA GLY A 159 -20.14 5.95 -9.93
C GLY A 159 -19.30 4.97 -10.76
N ILE A 160 -19.36 3.66 -10.53
CA ILE A 160 -18.63 2.68 -11.38
C ILE A 160 -19.30 2.47 -12.74
N THR A 161 -20.55 2.86 -12.89
CA THR A 161 -21.39 2.56 -14.05
C THR A 161 -21.04 3.32 -15.34
N ASP A 162 -20.14 4.29 -15.30
CA ASP A 162 -19.79 5.10 -16.48
C ASP A 162 -18.96 4.38 -17.56
N ALA A 163 -18.50 3.15 -17.30
CA ALA A 163 -17.76 2.35 -18.26
C ALA A 163 -18.54 2.06 -19.56
N TYR A 164 -19.87 2.12 -19.50
CA TYR A 164 -20.74 1.75 -20.61
C TYR A 164 -20.87 2.81 -21.70
N ARG A 165 -20.57 4.07 -21.40
CA ARG A 165 -20.87 5.19 -22.32
C ARG A 165 -19.89 5.41 -23.46
N ALA A 166 -18.72 4.81 -23.46
CA ALA A 166 -17.64 5.31 -24.28
C ALA A 166 -17.23 4.45 -25.48
N GLY A 167 -17.76 3.26 -25.69
CA GLY A 167 -17.39 2.41 -26.86
C GLY A 167 -15.88 2.05 -26.89
N TYR A 168 -15.18 2.14 -25.77
CA TYR A 168 -13.75 1.94 -25.65
C TYR A 168 -13.38 0.58 -25.07
N SER A 169 -12.10 0.21 -25.16
CA SER A 169 -11.46 -0.95 -24.53
C SER A 169 -11.68 -1.04 -23.01
N ALA A 170 -12.16 0.02 -22.37
CA ALA A 170 -12.55 0.04 -20.97
C ALA A 170 -13.75 -0.88 -20.65
N ALA A 171 -14.60 -1.16 -21.63
CA ALA A 171 -15.76 -2.04 -21.47
C ALA A 171 -15.43 -3.53 -21.62
N PHE A 172 -14.28 -3.85 -22.19
CA PHE A 172 -13.84 -5.23 -22.43
C PHE A 172 -12.39 -5.39 -22.00
N PHE A 173 -12.10 -6.39 -21.19
CA PHE A 173 -10.76 -6.71 -20.74
C PHE A 173 -10.67 -8.16 -20.28
N GLY A 174 -9.52 -8.79 -20.47
CA GLY A 174 -9.25 -10.14 -19.98
C GLY A 174 -9.75 -11.25 -20.91
N PRO A 175 -9.86 -12.48 -20.39
CA PRO A 175 -9.61 -12.87 -19.00
C PRO A 175 -8.15 -12.70 -18.57
N TYR A 176 -7.93 -12.22 -17.34
CA TYR A 176 -6.61 -12.00 -16.75
C TYR A 176 -6.52 -12.73 -15.41
N TYR A 177 -5.61 -13.67 -15.29
CA TYR A 177 -5.35 -14.36 -14.04
C TYR A 177 -4.51 -13.50 -13.09
N VAL A 178 -4.91 -13.38 -11.83
CA VAL A 178 -4.21 -12.65 -10.78
C VAL A 178 -3.32 -13.63 -10.02
N PRO A 179 -1.99 -13.60 -10.18
CA PRO A 179 -1.12 -14.57 -9.55
C PRO A 179 -1.22 -14.55 -8.03
N LYS A 180 -1.06 -15.70 -7.41
CA LYS A 180 -1.01 -15.85 -5.96
C LYS A 180 0.27 -16.53 -5.52
N LYS A 181 0.62 -16.31 -4.28
CA LYS A 181 1.73 -17.01 -3.64
C LYS A 181 1.53 -18.52 -3.74
N GLY A 182 2.58 -19.21 -4.20
CA GLY A 182 2.57 -20.65 -4.40
C GLY A 182 2.27 -21.10 -5.83
N ASP A 183 1.85 -20.19 -6.72
CA ASP A 183 1.69 -20.52 -8.14
C ASP A 183 3.04 -20.87 -8.77
N THR A 184 3.02 -21.75 -9.78
CA THR A 184 4.20 -22.06 -10.58
C THR A 184 4.37 -21.02 -11.68
N LEU A 185 5.56 -20.44 -11.77
CA LEU A 185 5.96 -19.50 -12.81
C LEU A 185 7.08 -20.09 -13.65
N THR A 186 6.97 -19.99 -14.98
CA THR A 186 8.00 -20.43 -15.93
C THR A 186 8.22 -19.36 -16.97
N ILE A 187 9.48 -19.10 -17.32
CA ILE A 187 9.84 -18.32 -18.51
C ILE A 187 9.79 -19.27 -19.70
N ALA A 188 8.84 -19.04 -20.61
CA ALA A 188 8.58 -19.99 -21.70
C ALA A 188 9.62 -19.90 -22.82
N ASP A 189 10.13 -18.71 -23.09
CA ASP A 189 11.05 -18.47 -24.20
C ASP A 189 12.01 -17.28 -23.99
N SER A 190 12.80 -17.00 -25.01
CA SER A 190 13.78 -15.89 -25.03
C SER A 190 13.17 -14.49 -25.07
N ASN A 191 11.86 -14.36 -25.31
CA ASN A 191 11.16 -13.07 -25.32
C ASN A 191 10.63 -12.70 -23.92
N LEU A 192 10.95 -13.48 -22.90
CA LEU A 192 10.38 -13.38 -21.55
C LEU A 192 8.87 -13.59 -21.51
N ASP A 193 8.34 -14.44 -22.41
CA ASP A 193 6.97 -14.89 -22.30
C ASP A 193 6.82 -15.75 -21.04
N ILE A 194 5.90 -15.34 -20.19
CA ILE A 194 5.71 -15.94 -18.86
C ILE A 194 4.48 -16.85 -18.88
N GLN A 195 4.62 -17.99 -18.25
CA GLN A 195 3.51 -18.87 -17.93
C GLN A 195 3.30 -18.90 -16.41
N VAL A 196 2.03 -18.87 -15.99
CA VAL A 196 1.62 -19.08 -14.62
C VAL A 196 0.71 -20.31 -14.59
N ASN A 197 1.06 -21.31 -13.78
CA ASN A 197 0.37 -22.60 -13.71
C ASN A 197 0.21 -23.28 -15.08
N GLY A 198 1.23 -23.12 -15.95
CA GLY A 198 1.26 -23.70 -17.29
C GLY A 198 0.44 -22.94 -18.35
N ALA A 199 -0.24 -21.86 -18.00
CA ALA A 199 -0.98 -21.00 -18.92
C ALA A 199 -0.20 -19.71 -19.23
N ALA A 200 -0.24 -19.25 -20.48
CA ALA A 200 0.37 -17.98 -20.87
C ALA A 200 -0.19 -16.82 -20.01
N TRP A 201 0.71 -16.00 -19.49
CA TRP A 201 0.34 -14.88 -18.63
C TRP A 201 1.05 -13.60 -19.05
N GLU A 202 0.28 -12.57 -19.31
CA GLU A 202 0.82 -11.26 -19.70
C GLU A 202 1.22 -10.45 -18.46
N ARG A 203 2.52 -10.34 -18.19
CA ARG A 203 3.07 -9.56 -17.07
C ARG A 203 2.70 -8.07 -17.12
N LYS A 204 2.60 -7.48 -18.31
CA LYS A 204 2.51 -6.03 -18.51
C LYS A 204 3.68 -5.30 -17.81
N MET A 205 3.40 -4.27 -16.99
CA MET A 205 4.40 -3.54 -16.20
C MET A 205 4.54 -4.10 -14.78
N THR A 206 3.88 -5.21 -14.48
CA THR A 206 3.91 -5.85 -13.16
C THR A 206 5.33 -6.32 -12.83
N ALA A 207 5.84 -5.98 -11.66
CA ALA A 207 7.01 -6.65 -11.12
C ALA A 207 6.63 -8.06 -10.68
N VAL A 208 7.42 -9.06 -11.05
CA VAL A 208 7.19 -10.46 -10.67
C VAL A 208 8.34 -10.94 -9.81
N THR A 209 8.01 -11.53 -8.66
CA THR A 209 8.98 -12.11 -7.74
C THR A 209 8.63 -13.57 -7.46
N ALA A 210 9.56 -14.46 -7.76
CA ALA A 210 9.40 -15.90 -7.56
C ALA A 210 10.71 -16.52 -7.05
N LYS A 211 10.65 -17.76 -6.54
CA LYS A 211 11.79 -18.50 -6.03
C LYS A 211 11.90 -19.85 -6.71
N ASP A 212 13.13 -20.28 -6.97
CA ASP A 212 13.36 -21.65 -7.41
C ASP A 212 13.42 -22.65 -6.22
N ALA A 213 13.63 -23.91 -6.51
CA ALA A 213 13.72 -24.97 -5.52
C ALA A 213 14.87 -24.78 -4.51
N ASP A 214 15.93 -24.07 -4.89
CA ASP A 214 17.08 -23.75 -4.03
C ASP A 214 16.85 -22.48 -3.20
N GLY A 215 15.70 -21.81 -3.36
CA GLY A 215 15.35 -20.58 -2.68
C GLY A 215 15.97 -19.32 -3.32
N LYS A 216 16.61 -19.43 -4.48
CA LYS A 216 17.14 -18.30 -5.22
C LYS A 216 16.00 -17.47 -5.82
N ILE A 217 16.10 -16.16 -5.70
CA ILE A 217 15.04 -15.24 -6.08
C ILE A 217 15.21 -14.85 -7.55
N LEU A 218 14.15 -15.07 -8.32
CA LEU A 218 13.93 -14.47 -9.63
C LEU A 218 13.07 -13.22 -9.44
N LYS A 219 13.48 -12.11 -10.04
CA LYS A 219 12.67 -10.91 -10.12
C LYS A 219 12.70 -10.34 -11.53
N ILE A 220 11.54 -10.12 -12.14
CA ILE A 220 11.40 -9.47 -13.45
C ILE A 220 10.62 -8.18 -13.22
N TYR A 221 11.19 -7.05 -13.61
CA TYR A 221 10.58 -5.74 -13.37
C TYR A 221 11.03 -4.71 -14.39
N ASP A 222 10.28 -3.63 -14.50
CA ASP A 222 10.61 -2.52 -15.39
C ASP A 222 11.21 -1.37 -14.58
N ARG A 223 12.26 -0.75 -15.11
CA ARG A 223 12.86 0.46 -14.55
C ARG A 223 12.94 1.57 -15.57
N LYS A 224 12.87 2.81 -15.12
CA LYS A 224 13.12 3.97 -15.96
C LYS A 224 14.60 4.18 -16.15
N VAL A 225 15.01 4.38 -17.39
CA VAL A 225 16.39 4.69 -17.77
C VAL A 225 16.42 5.97 -18.61
N ASN A 226 17.51 6.71 -18.51
CA ASN A 226 17.72 7.88 -19.35
C ASN A 226 18.28 7.42 -20.71
N ASP A 227 17.48 7.49 -21.75
CA ASP A 227 17.91 7.21 -23.10
C ASP A 227 18.51 8.47 -23.72
N SER A 228 19.83 8.47 -23.88
CA SER A 228 20.60 9.53 -24.55
C SER A 228 20.93 9.21 -26.03
N SER A 229 20.49 8.06 -26.55
CA SER A 229 20.93 7.56 -27.88
C SER A 229 20.39 8.37 -29.07
N ARG A 230 19.38 9.22 -28.87
CA ARG A 230 18.72 10.03 -29.92
C ARG A 230 18.79 11.54 -29.69
N GLY A 231 19.84 12.04 -29.01
CA GLY A 231 20.12 13.48 -28.93
C GLY A 231 19.22 14.30 -28.03
N GLY A 232 18.55 13.69 -27.05
CA GLY A 232 17.73 14.36 -26.01
C GLY A 232 17.58 13.47 -24.79
N LYS A 233 17.41 14.07 -23.61
CA LYS A 233 17.05 13.31 -22.41
C LYS A 233 15.61 12.80 -22.55
N ARG A 234 15.45 11.54 -22.91
CA ARG A 234 14.15 10.86 -22.91
C ARG A 234 14.17 9.76 -21.84
N GLU A 235 13.10 9.65 -21.10
CA GLU A 235 12.89 8.49 -20.24
C GLU A 235 12.43 7.32 -21.11
N ALA A 236 13.15 6.21 -21.03
CA ALA A 236 12.76 4.93 -21.58
C ALA A 236 12.45 3.96 -20.44
N THR A 237 11.68 2.94 -20.74
CA THR A 237 11.42 1.84 -19.80
C THR A 237 12.22 0.63 -20.28
N GLU A 238 12.98 0.04 -19.38
CA GLU A 238 13.79 -1.15 -19.60
C GLU A 238 13.30 -2.29 -18.72
N THR A 239 13.11 -3.48 -19.29
CA THR A 239 12.85 -4.69 -18.51
C THR A 239 14.14 -5.26 -17.97
N VAL A 240 14.17 -5.53 -16.68
CA VAL A 240 15.31 -6.10 -15.95
C VAL A 240 14.95 -7.49 -15.47
N VAL A 241 15.84 -8.43 -15.68
CA VAL A 241 15.80 -9.76 -15.07
C VAL A 241 16.87 -9.81 -13.99
N ALA A 242 16.47 -10.08 -12.76
CA ALA A 242 17.36 -10.27 -11.63
C ALA A 242 17.22 -11.71 -11.11
N TYR A 243 18.32 -12.40 -10.93
CA TYR A 243 18.35 -13.74 -10.37
C TYR A 243 19.57 -13.93 -9.47
N ASP A 244 19.35 -14.47 -8.30
CA ASP A 244 20.39 -14.74 -7.29
C ASP A 244 21.29 -13.52 -6.99
N GLY A 245 20.67 -12.32 -6.94
CA GLY A 245 21.34 -11.05 -6.62
C GLY A 245 22.09 -10.40 -7.79
N LYS A 246 22.08 -10.98 -8.98
CA LYS A 246 22.60 -10.36 -10.21
C LYS A 246 21.46 -9.80 -11.05
N GLU A 247 21.71 -8.72 -11.76
CA GLU A 247 20.74 -8.05 -12.61
C GLU A 247 21.27 -7.96 -14.05
N TRP A 248 20.38 -8.15 -15.00
CA TRP A 248 20.65 -8.02 -16.44
C TRP A 248 19.55 -7.22 -17.10
N ASP A 249 19.90 -6.47 -18.12
CA ASP A 249 18.91 -5.92 -19.05
C ASP A 249 18.30 -7.03 -19.92
N PHE A 250 17.23 -6.68 -20.63
CA PHE A 250 16.51 -7.63 -21.49
C PHE A 250 17.42 -8.33 -22.53
N ASN A 251 18.45 -7.68 -23.02
CA ASN A 251 19.32 -8.27 -24.05
C ASN A 251 20.42 -9.16 -23.45
N ALA A 252 20.88 -8.83 -22.25
CA ALA A 252 22.00 -9.53 -21.62
C ALA A 252 21.60 -10.81 -20.88
N TRP A 253 20.38 -10.86 -20.29
CA TRP A 253 19.97 -12.00 -19.45
C TRP A 253 20.01 -13.34 -20.20
N LEU A 254 19.61 -13.35 -21.47
CA LEU A 254 19.53 -14.57 -22.26
C LEU A 254 20.94 -15.17 -22.53
N ALA A 255 21.95 -14.30 -22.73
CA ALA A 255 23.31 -14.73 -22.93
C ALA A 255 23.98 -15.25 -21.65
N GLU A 256 23.64 -14.64 -20.51
CA GLU A 256 24.24 -14.93 -19.21
C GLU A 256 23.54 -16.07 -18.45
N CYS A 257 22.22 -16.21 -18.63
CA CYS A 257 21.38 -17.16 -17.88
C CYS A 257 20.34 -17.84 -18.76
N PRO A 258 20.73 -18.56 -19.85
CA PRO A 258 19.78 -19.28 -20.70
C PRO A 258 19.02 -20.38 -19.96
N ASP A 259 19.60 -20.93 -18.88
CA ASP A 259 19.01 -21.98 -18.06
C ASP A 259 17.77 -21.54 -17.25
N LEU A 260 17.43 -20.24 -17.26
CA LEU A 260 16.19 -19.77 -16.67
C LEU A 260 14.97 -20.12 -17.53
N ILE A 261 15.16 -20.33 -18.84
CA ILE A 261 14.08 -20.76 -19.74
C ILE A 261 13.69 -22.18 -19.40
N GLY A 262 12.37 -22.40 -19.22
CA GLY A 262 11.82 -23.70 -18.85
C GLY A 262 12.02 -24.09 -17.39
N LYS A 263 12.78 -23.29 -16.62
CA LYS A 263 12.92 -23.52 -15.18
C LYS A 263 11.65 -23.12 -14.46
N GLU A 264 11.23 -23.95 -13.51
CA GLU A 264 10.08 -23.69 -12.65
C GLU A 264 10.49 -22.84 -11.43
N PHE A 265 9.68 -21.83 -11.17
CA PHE A 265 9.77 -20.96 -9.99
C PHE A 265 8.44 -20.95 -9.27
N THR A 266 8.45 -20.75 -7.98
CA THR A 266 7.25 -20.58 -7.16
C THR A 266 7.06 -19.09 -6.89
N VAL A 267 5.90 -18.54 -7.25
CA VAL A 267 5.52 -17.15 -6.97
C VAL A 267 5.62 -16.89 -5.46
N ASP A 268 6.38 -15.86 -5.06
CA ASP A 268 6.76 -15.63 -3.66
C ASP A 268 5.74 -14.79 -2.89
N ARG A 269 4.84 -14.09 -3.58
CA ARG A 269 3.87 -13.17 -2.97
C ARG A 269 2.55 -13.13 -3.71
N ASP A 270 1.53 -12.62 -3.05
CA ASP A 270 0.20 -12.40 -3.61
C ASP A 270 0.16 -11.15 -4.49
N TYR A 271 -0.68 -11.20 -5.52
CA TYR A 271 -0.97 -10.10 -6.42
C TYR A 271 -2.43 -9.68 -6.32
N TYR A 272 -2.69 -8.43 -6.62
CA TYR A 272 -4.01 -7.82 -6.60
C TYR A 272 -4.29 -7.09 -7.90
N PHE A 273 -5.48 -7.23 -8.42
CA PHE A 273 -5.94 -6.49 -9.58
C PHE A 273 -6.73 -5.29 -9.10
N VAL A 274 -6.25 -4.09 -9.39
CA VAL A 274 -6.87 -2.85 -8.91
C VAL A 274 -7.35 -2.01 -10.09
N MET A 275 -8.50 -1.35 -9.93
CA MET A 275 -9.10 -0.53 -10.98
C MET A 275 -9.54 0.82 -10.41
N GLY A 276 -9.55 1.84 -11.27
CA GLY A 276 -10.20 3.10 -10.95
C GLY A 276 -11.69 3.00 -11.14
N ASP A 277 -12.47 3.70 -10.31
CA ASP A 277 -13.93 3.74 -10.43
C ASP A 277 -14.36 4.51 -11.69
N HIS A 278 -13.60 5.56 -12.05
CA HIS A 278 -13.75 6.22 -13.35
C HIS A 278 -13.11 5.36 -14.46
N ARG A 279 -13.81 4.30 -14.87
CA ARG A 279 -13.32 3.24 -15.79
C ARG A 279 -12.71 3.76 -17.08
N ASN A 280 -13.21 4.86 -17.62
CA ASN A 280 -12.76 5.45 -18.89
C ASN A 280 -11.55 6.36 -18.73
N ASN A 281 -11.26 6.83 -17.53
CA ASN A 281 -10.14 7.75 -17.23
C ASN A 281 -9.27 7.23 -16.08
N SER A 282 -8.86 5.98 -16.18
CA SER A 282 -8.00 5.36 -15.18
C SER A 282 -6.88 4.56 -15.80
N ASN A 283 -5.66 4.88 -15.40
CA ASN A 283 -4.50 4.04 -15.66
C ASN A 283 -4.31 3.09 -14.48
N ASP A 284 -4.71 1.85 -14.64
CA ASP A 284 -4.81 0.84 -13.59
C ASP A 284 -4.33 -0.54 -14.07
N SER A 285 -4.67 -1.61 -13.35
CA SER A 285 -4.19 -2.96 -13.66
C SER A 285 -4.55 -3.46 -15.05
N ARG A 286 -5.55 -2.87 -15.72
CA ARG A 286 -5.84 -3.17 -17.12
C ARG A 286 -4.68 -2.80 -18.04
N ALA A 287 -3.95 -1.74 -17.72
CA ALA A 287 -2.80 -1.26 -18.48
C ALA A 287 -1.47 -1.72 -17.91
N VAL A 288 -1.33 -1.77 -16.56
CA VAL A 288 -0.05 -2.02 -15.89
C VAL A 288 0.08 -3.43 -15.32
N GLY A 289 -0.97 -4.24 -15.34
CA GLY A 289 -1.03 -5.57 -14.76
C GLY A 289 -1.37 -5.54 -13.26
N ALA A 290 -1.47 -6.73 -12.66
CA ALA A 290 -1.69 -6.87 -11.23
C ALA A 290 -0.50 -6.31 -10.43
N ILE A 291 -0.73 -5.86 -9.21
CA ILE A 291 0.31 -5.31 -8.33
C ILE A 291 0.64 -6.28 -7.22
N GLU A 292 1.92 -6.32 -6.83
CA GLU A 292 2.35 -7.12 -5.68
C GLU A 292 1.69 -6.61 -4.39
N ARG A 293 1.41 -7.52 -3.46
CA ARG A 293 0.83 -7.19 -2.15
C ARG A 293 1.59 -6.06 -1.44
N ASP A 294 2.91 -6.06 -1.55
CA ASP A 294 3.77 -5.08 -0.90
C ASP A 294 3.64 -3.67 -1.50
N MET A 295 2.99 -3.55 -2.66
CA MET A 295 2.70 -2.26 -3.28
C MET A 295 1.42 -1.60 -2.76
N ILE A 296 0.60 -2.33 -1.99
CA ILE A 296 -0.58 -1.77 -1.32
C ILE A 296 -0.14 -1.19 0.02
N ILE A 297 -0.30 0.13 0.15
CA ILE A 297 0.24 0.93 1.25
C ILE A 297 -0.77 1.09 2.38
N GLY A 298 -2.02 1.35 2.04
CA GLY A 298 -3.03 1.63 3.04
C GLY A 298 -4.46 1.57 2.48
N HIS A 299 -5.40 1.54 3.39
CA HIS A 299 -6.83 1.49 3.12
C HIS A 299 -7.44 2.89 3.25
N VAL A 300 -8.13 3.37 2.25
CA VAL A 300 -8.89 4.63 2.29
C VAL A 300 -10.18 4.39 3.06
N ARG A 301 -10.31 4.99 4.22
CA ARG A 301 -11.47 4.77 5.09
C ARG A 301 -12.51 5.86 5.01
N ARG A 302 -12.08 7.13 4.86
CA ARG A 302 -12.97 8.29 4.90
C ARG A 302 -12.45 9.44 4.09
N VAL A 303 -13.36 10.23 3.56
CA VAL A 303 -13.10 11.60 3.13
C VAL A 303 -13.30 12.52 4.33
N LEU A 304 -12.28 13.35 4.62
CA LEU A 304 -12.28 14.28 5.76
C LEU A 304 -12.56 15.72 5.36
N TYR A 305 -12.16 16.12 4.16
CA TYR A 305 -12.29 17.51 3.68
C TYR A 305 -12.65 17.52 2.19
N PRO A 306 -13.54 18.42 1.75
CA PRO A 306 -14.21 19.43 2.54
C PRO A 306 -15.19 18.81 3.56
N PHE A 307 -15.41 19.47 4.69
CA PHE A 307 -16.28 18.96 5.76
C PHE A 307 -17.72 18.70 5.30
N SER A 308 -18.17 19.40 4.24
CA SER A 308 -19.46 19.15 3.59
C SER A 308 -19.56 17.77 2.97
N ASN A 309 -18.42 17.14 2.64
CA ASN A 309 -18.32 15.84 1.95
C ASN A 309 -17.80 14.74 2.88
N TRP A 310 -17.84 14.97 4.19
CA TRP A 310 -17.43 13.95 5.16
C TRP A 310 -18.27 12.68 4.99
N ARG A 311 -17.60 11.60 4.55
CA ARG A 311 -18.24 10.30 4.30
C ARG A 311 -17.29 9.14 4.51
N GLY A 312 -17.85 7.92 4.74
CA GLY A 312 -17.11 6.67 4.58
C GLY A 312 -16.78 6.47 3.10
N VAL A 313 -15.73 5.71 2.83
CA VAL A 313 -15.38 5.22 1.50
C VAL A 313 -15.54 3.70 1.57
N GLU A 314 -16.51 3.18 0.83
CA GLU A 314 -16.85 1.77 0.71
C GLU A 314 -16.58 1.27 -0.70
#